data_aad90937b20f2a69e0248fe44a399bc7
#
_entry.id   aad90937b20f2a69e0248fe44a399bc7
#
_cell.length_a   1.000
_cell.length_b   1.000
_cell.length_c   1.000
_cell.angle_alpha   90.00
_cell.angle_beta   90.00
_cell.angle_gamma   90.00
#
_symmetry.space_group_name_H-M   'P 1'
#
loop_
_entity.id
_entity.type
_entity.pdbx_description
1 polymer ?
#
loop_
_entity_poly.entity_id
_entity_poly.type
_entity_poly.pdbx_seq_one_letter_code
_entity_poly.pdbx_strand_id
1 'polypeptide(L)'
;MREVVYINRKEVMLNRKKWHLKLMYRWIIFIILSSLSFYIPVFISEITLISKYLLYISVTFFLFYVSKRKTVGKCLYSKIIIAILLCQLASAYNAYIFLDQPLIVGIIATFQGFGFIVYLGLVKSKLTLCYAEKVIRLFGILFIIVSIIDRIYPLFGTWAMDTDRGGVRFRLLGLTWVVLCFLMAINKYLEGVNRKGNRLFAFLCFIAIVATVTRQVIGVSLLLGGLLIFRRLSLCKKIIFSGILVFSFFVILPRISLFQKLTSATTEQVSANTHKADIRVVAFYYLTLAPRNINQVLFGMGIPAFGKSKYGNSFDYFSQITGIYREDLGYSGFYYNHGLIALLLVIFLMISSLMIPVPKHLQYLRYFMVAYILMNIASGQIEGNDNIIPFIYALYMINAFRQEKFQLKPSLKSKTL
;
A
#
# COMPACT_ATOMS: atom_id res chain seq x y z
N MET A 1 34.91 41.40 -11.37
CA MET A 1 34.30 41.11 -10.06
C MET A 1 32.82 40.70 -10.12
N ARG A 2 31.96 41.30 -10.95
CA ARG A 2 30.51 40.92 -10.99
C ARG A 2 30.25 39.48 -11.50
N GLU A 3 30.99 38.97 -12.46
CA GLU A 3 30.83 37.60 -13.00
C GLU A 3 31.19 36.50 -11.99
N VAL A 4 32.29 36.68 -11.25
CA VAL A 4 32.71 35.71 -10.22
C VAL A 4 31.68 35.59 -9.11
N VAL A 5 31.03 36.72 -8.72
CA VAL A 5 29.94 36.72 -7.71
C VAL A 5 28.69 36.03 -8.23
N TYR A 6 28.41 36.11 -9.55
CA TYR A 6 27.23 35.50 -10.17
C TYR A 6 27.36 33.96 -10.29
N ILE A 7 28.56 33.48 -10.65
CA ILE A 7 28.88 32.06 -10.72
C ILE A 7 28.79 31.44 -9.32
N ASN A 8 29.33 32.11 -8.31
CA ASN A 8 29.29 31.61 -6.92
C ASN A 8 27.85 31.54 -6.37
N ARG A 9 26.98 32.50 -6.69
CA ARG A 9 25.56 32.45 -6.29
C ARG A 9 24.80 31.31 -6.98
N LYS A 10 25.09 30.99 -8.25
CA LYS A 10 24.46 29.90 -8.99
C LYS A 10 24.88 28.53 -8.40
N GLU A 11 26.13 28.35 -8.10
CA GLU A 11 26.65 27.14 -7.46
C GLU A 11 26.08 26.94 -6.05
N VAL A 12 26.04 27.97 -5.23
CA VAL A 12 25.44 27.95 -3.90
C VAL A 12 23.98 27.57 -3.96
N MET A 13 23.21 28.13 -4.92
CA MET A 13 21.80 27.77 -5.11
C MET A 13 21.64 26.32 -5.60
N LEU A 14 22.50 25.83 -6.50
CA LEU A 14 22.49 24.45 -6.97
C LEU A 14 22.81 23.45 -5.85
N ASN A 15 23.79 23.77 -5.03
CA ASN A 15 24.19 22.96 -3.88
C ASN A 15 23.12 22.91 -2.80
N ARG A 16 22.46 24.04 -2.49
CA ARG A 16 21.28 24.08 -1.60
C ARG A 16 20.14 23.22 -2.15
N LYS A 17 19.86 23.27 -3.45
CA LYS A 17 18.81 22.46 -4.08
C LYS A 17 19.11 20.96 -3.99
N LYS A 18 20.38 20.55 -4.25
CA LYS A 18 20.83 19.15 -4.10
C LYS A 18 20.75 18.68 -2.64
N TRP A 19 21.16 19.50 -1.69
CA TRP A 19 21.11 19.18 -0.27
C TRP A 19 19.66 18.96 0.20
N HIS A 20 18.74 19.84 -0.20
CA HIS A 20 17.33 19.71 0.12
C HIS A 20 16.69 18.45 -0.44
N LEU A 21 17.01 18.06 -1.68
CA LEU A 21 16.52 16.81 -2.26
C LEU A 21 17.03 15.58 -1.49
N LYS A 22 18.31 15.59 -1.07
CA LYS A 22 18.87 14.51 -0.24
C LYS A 22 18.17 14.44 1.13
N LEU A 23 17.90 15.58 1.76
CA LEU A 23 17.21 15.63 3.05
C LEU A 23 15.78 15.09 2.91
N MET A 24 15.02 15.50 1.88
CA MET A 24 13.69 14.99 1.61
C MET A 24 13.67 13.48 1.38
N TYR A 25 14.63 12.97 0.62
CA TYR A 25 14.80 11.55 0.38
C TYR A 25 15.00 10.77 1.69
N ARG A 26 15.87 11.27 2.58
CA ARG A 26 16.10 10.65 3.89
C ARG A 26 14.86 10.66 4.78
N TRP A 27 14.11 11.77 4.81
CA TRP A 27 12.86 11.86 5.56
C TRP A 27 11.81 10.86 5.06
N ILE A 28 11.67 10.72 3.75
CA ILE A 28 10.72 9.76 3.17
C ILE A 28 11.11 8.33 3.52
N ILE A 29 12.39 7.97 3.43
CA ILE A 29 12.87 6.66 3.87
C ILE A 29 12.55 6.44 5.35
N PHE A 30 12.79 7.43 6.20
CA PHE A 30 12.52 7.32 7.63
C PHE A 30 11.02 7.10 7.91
N ILE A 31 10.13 7.84 7.24
CA ILE A 31 8.67 7.66 7.35
C ILE A 31 8.26 6.24 6.94
N ILE A 32 8.79 5.73 5.84
CA ILE A 32 8.47 4.38 5.37
C ILE A 32 9.01 3.33 6.33
N LEU A 33 10.24 3.46 6.81
CA LEU A 33 10.82 2.54 7.81
C LEU A 33 9.99 2.54 9.10
N SER A 34 9.55 3.72 9.56
CA SER A 34 8.66 3.82 10.73
C SER A 34 7.33 3.12 10.49
N SER A 35 6.77 3.18 9.28
CA SER A 35 5.53 2.47 8.92
C SER A 35 5.67 0.95 8.89
N LEU A 36 6.88 0.46 8.69
CA LEU A 36 7.25 -0.95 8.73
C LEU A 36 7.82 -1.37 10.09
N SER A 37 7.59 -0.57 11.13
CA SER A 37 8.12 -0.77 12.47
C SER A 37 9.65 -0.98 12.49
N PHE A 38 10.38 -0.37 11.56
CA PHE A 38 11.82 -0.51 11.34
C PHE A 38 12.32 -1.95 11.18
N TYR A 39 11.41 -2.91 10.92
CA TYR A 39 11.68 -4.34 11.01
C TYR A 39 12.37 -4.71 12.33
N ILE A 40 11.82 -4.20 13.43
CA ILE A 40 12.32 -4.52 14.78
C ILE A 40 11.80 -5.92 15.14
N PRO A 41 12.63 -6.75 15.77
CA PRO A 41 12.21 -8.09 16.19
C PRO A 41 10.94 -8.08 17.05
N VAL A 42 10.01 -9.00 16.76
CA VAL A 42 8.67 -9.03 17.39
C VAL A 42 8.72 -9.27 18.90
N PHE A 43 9.75 -9.94 19.40
CA PHE A 43 9.93 -10.17 20.84
C PHE A 43 10.19 -8.87 21.63
N ILE A 44 10.47 -7.76 20.96
CA ILE A 44 10.61 -6.44 21.58
C ILE A 44 9.34 -5.64 21.37
N SER A 45 8.21 -6.11 21.94
CA SER A 45 6.87 -5.55 21.70
C SER A 45 6.76 -4.06 22.07
N GLU A 46 7.46 -3.59 23.09
CA GLU A 46 7.46 -2.18 23.50
C GLU A 46 7.97 -1.25 22.41
N ILE A 47 8.97 -1.69 21.62
CA ILE A 47 9.55 -0.88 20.56
C ILE A 47 8.59 -0.74 19.37
N THR A 48 7.68 -1.69 19.15
CA THR A 48 6.66 -1.56 18.08
C THR A 48 5.70 -0.40 18.36
N LEU A 49 5.41 -0.13 19.62
CA LEU A 49 4.63 1.03 20.05
C LEU A 49 5.40 2.33 19.79
N ILE A 50 6.69 2.36 20.15
CA ILE A 50 7.59 3.50 19.93
C ILE A 50 7.68 3.81 18.41
N SER A 51 7.78 2.78 17.55
CA SER A 51 7.85 2.97 16.10
C SER A 51 6.60 3.65 15.53
N LYS A 52 5.41 3.36 16.07
CA LYS A 52 4.16 4.04 15.70
C LYS A 52 4.19 5.52 16.08
N TYR A 53 4.65 5.86 17.27
CA TYR A 53 4.79 7.27 17.67
C TYR A 53 5.86 7.99 16.84
N LEU A 54 6.98 7.33 16.53
CA LEU A 54 8.00 7.89 15.64
C LEU A 54 7.46 8.15 14.24
N LEU A 55 6.57 7.31 13.72
CA LEU A 55 5.88 7.56 12.45
C LEU A 55 5.08 8.87 12.53
N TYR A 56 4.27 9.06 13.56
CA TYR A 56 3.44 10.28 13.70
C TYR A 56 4.28 11.53 13.87
N ILE A 57 5.29 11.47 14.72
CA ILE A 57 6.24 12.56 14.93
C ILE A 57 6.95 12.89 13.61
N SER A 58 7.47 11.89 12.90
CA SER A 58 8.20 12.09 11.64
C SER A 58 7.33 12.69 10.56
N VAL A 59 6.08 12.23 10.42
CA VAL A 59 5.10 12.78 9.46
C VAL A 59 4.76 14.22 9.82
N THR A 60 4.55 14.52 11.09
CA THR A 60 4.25 15.89 11.55
C THR A 60 5.40 16.85 11.26
N PHE A 61 6.63 16.47 11.62
CA PHE A 61 7.82 17.27 11.31
C PHE A 61 8.03 17.43 9.80
N PHE A 62 7.82 16.36 9.03
CA PHE A 62 7.91 16.43 7.58
C PHE A 62 6.92 17.40 6.99
N LEU A 63 5.64 17.36 7.43
CA LEU A 63 4.60 18.28 6.99
C LEU A 63 4.93 19.72 7.39
N PHE A 64 5.37 19.95 8.63
CA PHE A 64 5.78 21.27 9.10
C PHE A 64 6.94 21.83 8.26
N TYR A 65 7.97 21.01 8.00
CA TYR A 65 9.10 21.40 7.17
C TYR A 65 8.71 21.76 5.73
N VAL A 66 7.79 20.96 5.12
CA VAL A 66 7.34 21.23 3.75
C VAL A 66 6.21 22.25 3.67
N SER A 67 5.54 22.60 4.78
CA SER A 67 4.41 23.55 4.80
C SER A 67 4.81 24.94 4.28
N LYS A 68 6.01 25.39 4.61
CA LYS A 68 6.59 26.66 4.16
C LYS A 68 6.91 26.71 2.65
N ARG A 69 6.76 25.60 1.92
CA ARG A 69 7.06 25.54 0.49
C ARG A 69 5.82 25.78 -0.34
N LYS A 70 5.97 26.61 -1.39
CA LYS A 70 4.90 26.81 -2.37
C LYS A 70 4.70 25.51 -3.18
N THR A 71 3.46 25.08 -3.29
CA THR A 71 3.08 23.99 -4.20
C THR A 71 3.23 24.48 -5.62
N VAL A 72 3.88 23.70 -6.47
CA VAL A 72 3.96 23.98 -7.91
C VAL A 72 2.89 23.12 -8.59
N GLY A 73 1.90 23.79 -9.17
CA GLY A 73 0.83 23.14 -9.94
C GLY A 73 -0.40 22.74 -9.10
N LYS A 74 -1.46 22.32 -9.81
CA LYS A 74 -2.70 21.84 -9.19
C LYS A 74 -2.46 20.46 -8.57
N CYS A 75 -2.56 20.37 -7.27
CA CYS A 75 -2.50 19.09 -6.54
C CYS A 75 -3.82 18.34 -6.73
N LEU A 76 -3.87 17.45 -7.71
CA LEU A 76 -5.11 16.81 -8.18
C LEU A 76 -5.92 16.16 -7.05
N TYR A 77 -5.24 15.44 -6.16
CA TYR A 77 -5.89 14.63 -5.14
C TYR A 77 -5.92 15.25 -3.74
N SER A 78 -5.28 16.40 -3.52
CA SER A 78 -5.16 16.99 -2.17
C SER A 78 -6.51 17.26 -1.51
N LYS A 79 -7.50 17.76 -2.27
CA LYS A 79 -8.83 18.05 -1.73
C LYS A 79 -9.56 16.78 -1.30
N ILE A 80 -9.45 15.70 -2.11
CA ILE A 80 -10.07 14.41 -1.83
C ILE A 80 -9.43 13.80 -0.58
N ILE A 81 -8.11 13.85 -0.49
CA ILE A 81 -7.37 13.35 0.67
C ILE A 81 -7.73 14.11 1.94
N ILE A 82 -7.84 15.43 1.89
CA ILE A 82 -8.30 16.23 3.02
C ILE A 82 -9.74 15.82 3.41
N ALA A 83 -10.63 15.61 2.44
CA ALA A 83 -11.99 15.14 2.72
C ALA A 83 -12.00 13.76 3.39
N ILE A 84 -11.15 12.81 2.94
CA ILE A 84 -10.98 11.49 3.58
C ILE A 84 -10.54 11.66 5.04
N LEU A 85 -9.53 12.50 5.29
CA LEU A 85 -9.03 12.77 6.65
C LEU A 85 -10.11 13.38 7.55
N LEU A 86 -10.93 14.28 7.01
CA LEU A 86 -12.07 14.84 7.75
C LEU A 86 -13.12 13.78 8.08
N CYS A 87 -13.43 12.87 7.14
CA CYS A 87 -14.33 11.74 7.42
C CYS A 87 -13.75 10.82 8.51
N GLN A 88 -12.44 10.58 8.51
CA GLN A 88 -11.78 9.80 9.55
C GLN A 88 -11.89 10.46 10.93
N LEU A 89 -11.75 11.78 11.01
CA LEU A 89 -11.98 12.52 12.26
C LEU A 89 -13.45 12.49 12.68
N ALA A 90 -14.38 12.61 11.75
CA ALA A 90 -15.82 12.48 12.02
C ALA A 90 -16.17 11.07 12.54
N SER A 91 -15.51 10.02 12.03
CA SER A 91 -15.71 8.66 12.54
C SER A 91 -15.23 8.49 14.00
N ALA A 92 -14.11 9.11 14.37
CA ALA A 92 -13.63 9.13 15.74
C ALA A 92 -14.62 9.85 16.68
N TYR A 93 -15.24 10.93 16.19
CA TYR A 93 -16.29 11.65 16.91
C TYR A 93 -17.57 10.82 17.08
N ASN A 94 -17.96 10.05 16.05
CA ASN A 94 -19.07 9.09 16.18
C ASN A 94 -18.80 8.02 17.24
N ALA A 95 -17.58 7.48 17.30
CA ALA A 95 -17.20 6.51 18.34
C ALA A 95 -17.30 7.12 19.75
N TYR A 96 -16.99 8.40 19.89
CA TYR A 96 -17.14 9.11 21.16
C TYR A 96 -18.61 9.25 21.57
N ILE A 97 -19.48 9.69 20.64
CA ILE A 97 -20.91 9.95 20.99
C ILE A 97 -21.70 8.65 21.17
N PHE A 98 -21.49 7.64 20.33
CA PHE A 98 -22.39 6.48 20.26
C PHE A 98 -21.81 5.21 20.89
N LEU A 99 -20.50 5.16 21.17
CA LEU A 99 -19.81 3.93 21.59
C LEU A 99 -18.95 4.12 22.86
N ASP A 100 -19.12 5.20 23.58
CA ASP A 100 -18.37 5.51 24.83
C ASP A 100 -16.85 5.40 24.67
N GLN A 101 -16.31 5.69 23.48
CA GLN A 101 -14.87 5.71 23.27
C GLN A 101 -14.33 7.13 23.53
N PRO A 102 -13.39 7.34 24.47
CA PRO A 102 -12.84 8.68 24.69
C PRO A 102 -12.31 9.30 23.41
N LEU A 103 -12.66 10.56 23.10
CA LEU A 103 -12.38 11.20 21.82
C LEU A 103 -10.88 11.18 21.46
N ILE A 104 -10.00 11.47 22.42
CA ILE A 104 -8.55 11.45 22.23
C ILE A 104 -8.07 10.04 21.84
N VAL A 105 -8.61 9.02 22.52
CA VAL A 105 -8.30 7.61 22.23
C VAL A 105 -8.78 7.22 20.83
N GLY A 106 -9.98 7.66 20.45
CA GLY A 106 -10.54 7.47 19.11
C GLY A 106 -9.70 8.13 18.03
N ILE A 107 -9.27 9.39 18.24
CA ILE A 107 -8.38 10.10 17.31
C ILE A 107 -7.04 9.36 17.18
N ILE A 108 -6.41 8.94 18.29
CA ILE A 108 -5.14 8.19 18.25
C ILE A 108 -5.31 6.87 17.51
N ALA A 109 -6.41 6.13 17.74
CA ALA A 109 -6.69 4.89 16.99
C ALA A 109 -6.83 5.17 15.48
N THR A 110 -7.51 6.27 15.12
CA THR A 110 -7.71 6.70 13.72
C THR A 110 -6.40 7.13 13.05
N PHE A 111 -5.35 7.49 13.80
CA PHE A 111 -4.04 7.82 13.23
C PHE A 111 -3.42 6.67 12.43
N GLN A 112 -3.84 5.42 12.61
CA GLN A 112 -3.44 4.32 11.74
C GLN A 112 -3.84 4.56 10.28
N GLY A 113 -4.95 5.27 10.03
CA GLY A 113 -5.40 5.68 8.69
C GLY A 113 -4.79 6.98 8.17
N PHE A 114 -4.03 7.72 8.97
CA PHE A 114 -3.41 8.98 8.55
C PHE A 114 -2.26 8.83 7.54
N GLY A 115 -1.94 7.61 7.10
CA GLY A 115 -1.04 7.41 5.96
C GLY A 115 -1.40 8.25 4.73
N PHE A 116 -2.68 8.61 4.55
CA PHE A 116 -3.14 9.54 3.49
C PHE A 116 -2.47 10.92 3.57
N ILE A 117 -2.16 11.42 4.76
CA ILE A 117 -1.54 12.73 4.95
C ILE A 117 -0.13 12.82 4.34
N VAL A 118 0.56 11.67 4.19
CA VAL A 118 1.89 11.57 3.57
C VAL A 118 1.86 12.10 2.14
N TYR A 119 0.73 11.95 1.42
CA TYR A 119 0.57 12.51 0.08
C TYR A 119 0.80 14.02 0.03
N LEU A 120 0.24 14.75 0.99
CA LEU A 120 0.36 16.21 1.05
C LEU A 120 1.83 16.64 1.22
N GLY A 121 2.57 15.87 2.02
CA GLY A 121 4.00 16.07 2.19
C GLY A 121 4.80 15.72 0.93
N LEU A 122 4.50 14.60 0.27
CA LEU A 122 5.17 14.18 -0.97
C LEU A 122 5.00 15.21 -2.08
N VAL A 123 3.78 15.74 -2.29
CA VAL A 123 3.51 16.76 -3.32
C VAL A 123 4.32 18.03 -3.07
N LYS A 124 4.47 18.45 -1.82
CA LYS A 124 5.27 19.62 -1.46
C LYS A 124 6.78 19.34 -1.49
N SER A 125 7.20 18.09 -1.31
CA SER A 125 8.62 17.70 -1.31
C SER A 125 9.29 17.83 -2.68
N LYS A 126 8.48 17.76 -3.76
CA LYS A 126 8.96 17.77 -5.16
C LYS A 126 10.02 16.68 -5.44
N LEU A 127 9.85 15.52 -4.83
CA LEU A 127 10.72 14.38 -5.08
C LEU A 127 10.64 14.00 -6.56
N THR A 128 11.79 13.82 -7.22
CA THR A 128 11.80 13.43 -8.63
C THR A 128 11.43 11.95 -8.80
N LEU A 129 10.86 11.60 -9.95
CA LEU A 129 10.49 10.21 -10.25
C LEU A 129 11.68 9.24 -10.12
N CYS A 130 12.89 9.67 -10.48
CA CYS A 130 14.09 8.85 -10.34
C CYS A 130 14.39 8.52 -8.87
N TYR A 131 14.29 9.49 -7.95
CA TYR A 131 14.45 9.23 -6.51
C TYR A 131 13.30 8.38 -5.95
N ALA A 132 12.08 8.59 -6.46
CA ALA A 132 10.94 7.80 -6.06
C ALA A 132 11.12 6.30 -6.42
N GLU A 133 11.60 5.99 -7.63
CA GLU A 133 11.91 4.62 -8.03
C GLU A 133 13.05 3.99 -7.22
N LYS A 134 14.06 4.79 -6.81
CA LYS A 134 15.12 4.32 -5.91
C LYS A 134 14.57 3.90 -4.55
N VAL A 135 13.60 4.66 -4.02
CA VAL A 135 12.91 4.30 -2.75
C VAL A 135 12.18 2.97 -2.91
N ILE A 136 11.39 2.79 -3.98
CA ILE A 136 10.67 1.53 -4.23
C ILE A 136 11.66 0.36 -4.26
N ARG A 137 12.77 0.50 -5.00
CA ARG A 137 13.79 -0.56 -5.09
C ARG A 137 14.43 -0.87 -3.75
N LEU A 138 14.74 0.15 -2.95
CA LEU A 138 15.32 -0.02 -1.61
C LEU A 138 14.40 -0.86 -0.73
N PHE A 139 13.11 -0.56 -0.68
CA PHE A 139 12.16 -1.29 0.16
C PHE A 139 11.87 -2.69 -0.36
N GLY A 140 11.90 -2.91 -1.69
CA GLY A 140 11.87 -4.26 -2.25
C GLY A 140 13.07 -5.11 -1.83
N ILE A 141 14.28 -4.55 -1.85
CA ILE A 141 15.49 -5.24 -1.39
C ILE A 141 15.41 -5.53 0.10
N LEU A 142 15.03 -4.55 0.92
CA LEU A 142 14.85 -4.73 2.36
C LEU A 142 13.85 -5.84 2.66
N PHE A 143 12.70 -5.85 2.01
CA PHE A 143 11.70 -6.90 2.19
C PHE A 143 12.25 -8.29 1.85
N ILE A 144 13.00 -8.41 0.73
CA ILE A 144 13.62 -9.69 0.33
C ILE A 144 14.59 -10.16 1.41
N ILE A 145 15.48 -9.28 1.88
CA ILE A 145 16.47 -9.61 2.92
C ILE A 145 15.78 -10.06 4.20
N VAL A 146 14.81 -9.28 4.67
CA VAL A 146 14.04 -9.58 5.89
C VAL A 146 13.27 -10.89 5.73
N SER A 147 12.64 -11.14 4.56
CA SER A 147 11.96 -12.40 4.28
C SER A 147 12.88 -13.62 4.33
N ILE A 148 14.12 -13.50 3.86
CA ILE A 148 15.10 -14.58 3.91
C ILE A 148 15.53 -14.86 5.35
N ILE A 149 15.87 -13.80 6.10
CA ILE A 149 16.28 -13.91 7.50
C ILE A 149 15.18 -14.58 8.31
N ASP A 150 13.97 -14.11 8.15
CA ASP A 150 12.81 -14.53 8.91
C ASP A 150 12.39 -16.00 8.59
N ARG A 151 12.75 -16.51 7.40
CA ARG A 151 12.58 -17.93 7.04
C ARG A 151 13.57 -18.83 7.76
N ILE A 152 14.76 -18.33 8.07
CA ILE A 152 15.78 -19.08 8.81
C ILE A 152 15.48 -19.00 10.30
N TYR A 153 15.16 -17.81 10.78
CA TYR A 153 14.83 -17.55 12.17
C TYR A 153 13.73 -16.48 12.27
N PRO A 154 12.60 -16.76 12.95
CA PRO A 154 11.43 -15.87 13.00
C PRO A 154 11.69 -14.64 13.89
N LEU A 155 12.29 -13.61 13.32
CA LEU A 155 12.63 -12.39 14.04
C LEU A 155 11.60 -11.28 13.86
N PHE A 156 11.12 -11.06 12.64
CA PHE A 156 10.44 -9.82 12.25
C PHE A 156 8.96 -10.02 11.93
N GLY A 157 8.55 -11.23 11.60
CA GLY A 157 7.17 -11.57 11.27
C GLY A 157 6.45 -12.29 12.41
N THR A 158 5.14 -12.16 12.47
CA THR A 158 4.33 -13.04 13.30
C THR A 158 4.11 -14.35 12.57
N TRP A 159 4.57 -15.44 13.15
CA TRP A 159 4.25 -16.77 12.69
C TRP A 159 2.86 -17.14 13.21
N ALA A 160 1.90 -17.22 12.31
CA ALA A 160 0.70 -17.95 12.60
C ALA A 160 0.97 -19.40 12.16
N MET A 161 1.17 -20.31 13.09
CA MET A 161 1.01 -21.75 12.82
C MET A 161 -0.47 -21.95 12.51
N ASP A 162 -0.83 -21.81 11.24
CA ASP A 162 -2.15 -22.13 10.75
C ASP A 162 -2.12 -23.62 10.44
N THR A 163 -2.22 -24.44 11.50
CA THR A 163 -2.22 -25.90 11.43
C THR A 163 -3.31 -26.41 10.49
N ASP A 164 -4.43 -25.67 10.43
CA ASP A 164 -5.59 -26.02 9.61
C ASP A 164 -5.35 -25.79 8.10
N ARG A 165 -4.32 -25.02 7.74
CA ARG A 165 -3.97 -24.70 6.33
C ARG A 165 -2.68 -25.35 5.84
N GLY A 166 -2.15 -26.29 6.62
CA GLY A 166 -1.02 -27.13 6.22
C GLY A 166 0.32 -26.41 6.03
N GLY A 167 0.51 -25.22 6.62
CA GLY A 167 1.77 -24.52 6.52
C GLY A 167 1.91 -23.32 7.43
N VAL A 168 3.14 -22.95 7.74
CA VAL A 168 3.47 -21.76 8.52
C VAL A 168 3.22 -20.53 7.67
N ARG A 169 2.18 -19.75 8.00
CA ARG A 169 1.87 -18.48 7.35
C ARG A 169 2.73 -17.38 7.93
N PHE A 170 3.32 -16.62 7.05
CA PHE A 170 4.25 -15.57 7.36
C PHE A 170 3.61 -14.20 7.18
N ARG A 171 3.41 -13.46 8.24
CA ARG A 171 2.88 -12.10 8.18
C ARG A 171 4.02 -11.10 8.36
N LEU A 172 4.64 -10.70 7.27
CA LEU A 172 5.65 -9.66 7.25
C LEU A 172 5.07 -8.34 6.73
N LEU A 173 5.35 -7.24 7.44
CA LEU A 173 4.95 -5.90 7.00
C LEU A 173 5.66 -5.52 5.70
N GLY A 174 4.96 -4.77 4.83
CA GLY A 174 5.55 -4.26 3.59
C GLY A 174 5.31 -5.12 2.35
N LEU A 175 4.44 -6.12 2.41
CA LEU A 175 4.08 -6.95 1.25
C LEU A 175 3.63 -6.12 0.05
N THR A 176 2.90 -5.04 0.28
CA THR A 176 2.44 -4.12 -0.76
C THR A 176 3.60 -3.39 -1.45
N TRP A 177 4.68 -3.08 -0.73
CA TRP A 177 5.90 -2.53 -1.31
C TRP A 177 6.58 -3.50 -2.27
N VAL A 178 6.67 -4.79 -1.91
CA VAL A 178 7.32 -5.76 -2.79
C VAL A 178 6.51 -6.05 -4.04
N VAL A 179 5.16 -5.98 -3.97
CA VAL A 179 4.29 -6.06 -5.16
C VAL A 179 4.56 -4.88 -6.10
N LEU A 180 4.62 -3.65 -5.57
CA LEU A 180 4.98 -2.47 -6.36
C LEU A 180 6.37 -2.61 -7.00
N CYS A 181 7.33 -3.13 -6.24
CA CYS A 181 8.70 -3.35 -6.69
C CYS A 181 8.78 -4.43 -7.79
N PHE A 182 8.06 -5.53 -7.63
CA PHE A 182 7.94 -6.61 -8.60
C PHE A 182 7.42 -6.09 -9.95
N LEU A 183 6.31 -5.36 -9.94
CA LEU A 183 5.72 -4.80 -11.16
C LEU A 183 6.65 -3.77 -11.81
N MET A 184 7.35 -2.93 -11.02
CA MET A 184 8.36 -2.01 -11.51
C MET A 184 9.52 -2.75 -12.18
N ALA A 185 10.03 -3.81 -11.57
CA ALA A 185 11.14 -4.59 -12.10
C ALA A 185 10.78 -5.27 -13.44
N ILE A 186 9.57 -5.87 -13.54
CA ILE A 186 9.05 -6.42 -14.80
C ILE A 186 8.96 -5.31 -15.87
N ASN A 187 8.37 -4.18 -15.54
CA ASN A 187 8.21 -3.10 -16.51
C ASN A 187 9.57 -2.60 -17.04
N LYS A 188 10.55 -2.41 -16.15
CA LYS A 188 11.92 -2.01 -16.53
C LYS A 188 12.64 -3.06 -17.36
N TYR A 189 12.46 -4.33 -17.05
CA TYR A 189 12.96 -5.43 -17.88
C TYR A 189 12.39 -5.36 -19.31
N LEU A 190 11.09 -5.12 -19.44
CA LEU A 190 10.41 -5.01 -20.74
C LEU A 190 10.79 -3.75 -21.52
N GLU A 191 11.16 -2.66 -20.83
CA GLU A 191 11.69 -1.44 -21.44
C GLU A 191 13.18 -1.56 -21.81
N GLY A 192 13.83 -2.66 -21.52
CA GLY A 192 15.24 -2.87 -21.85
C GLY A 192 16.25 -2.27 -20.87
N VAL A 193 15.79 -1.68 -19.79
CA VAL A 193 16.65 -1.05 -18.77
C VAL A 193 17.27 -2.14 -17.90
N ASN A 194 18.61 -2.28 -17.94
CA ASN A 194 19.34 -3.28 -17.15
C ASN A 194 18.62 -4.64 -17.08
N ARG A 195 18.40 -5.25 -18.23
CA ARG A 195 17.57 -6.45 -18.40
C ARG A 195 17.94 -7.58 -17.42
N LYS A 196 19.24 -7.92 -17.32
CA LYS A 196 19.70 -9.02 -16.45
C LYS A 196 19.38 -8.71 -14.98
N GLY A 197 19.73 -7.52 -14.50
CA GLY A 197 19.48 -7.12 -13.11
C GLY A 197 18.00 -7.03 -12.77
N ASN A 198 17.16 -6.45 -13.66
CA ASN A 198 15.73 -6.34 -13.39
C ASN A 198 14.99 -7.68 -13.51
N ARG A 199 15.44 -8.61 -14.37
CA ARG A 199 14.90 -9.97 -14.42
C ARG A 199 15.16 -10.71 -13.11
N LEU A 200 16.41 -10.72 -12.63
CA LEU A 200 16.77 -11.34 -11.36
C LEU A 200 16.00 -10.72 -10.21
N PHE A 201 15.92 -9.39 -10.19
CA PHE A 201 15.22 -8.67 -9.13
C PHE A 201 13.72 -8.95 -9.11
N ALA A 202 13.05 -9.02 -10.28
CA ALA A 202 11.65 -9.42 -10.37
C ALA A 202 11.45 -10.86 -9.86
N PHE A 203 12.34 -11.77 -10.21
CA PHE A 203 12.30 -13.15 -9.73
C PHE A 203 12.45 -13.24 -8.20
N LEU A 204 13.40 -12.52 -7.62
CA LEU A 204 13.58 -12.47 -6.15
C LEU A 204 12.37 -11.85 -5.44
N CYS A 205 11.79 -10.76 -5.98
CA CYS A 205 10.55 -10.18 -5.46
C CYS A 205 9.40 -11.20 -5.50
N PHE A 206 9.29 -11.96 -6.59
CA PHE A 206 8.25 -12.97 -6.72
C PHE A 206 8.42 -14.12 -5.72
N ILE A 207 9.64 -14.62 -5.53
CA ILE A 207 9.94 -15.62 -4.49
C ILE A 207 9.53 -15.08 -3.11
N ALA A 208 9.89 -13.84 -2.79
CA ALA A 208 9.53 -13.22 -1.52
C ALA A 208 8.00 -13.10 -1.34
N ILE A 209 7.23 -12.77 -2.40
CA ILE A 209 5.76 -12.76 -2.39
C ILE A 209 5.22 -14.18 -2.13
N VAL A 210 5.70 -15.18 -2.84
CA VAL A 210 5.28 -16.59 -2.65
C VAL A 210 5.59 -17.08 -1.24
N ALA A 211 6.75 -16.67 -0.69
CA ALA A 211 7.17 -17.03 0.66
C ALA A 211 6.18 -16.57 1.74
N THR A 212 5.37 -15.52 1.52
CA THR A 212 4.34 -15.07 2.48
C THR A 212 3.11 -15.98 2.55
N VAL A 213 2.95 -16.93 1.62
CA VAL A 213 1.81 -17.86 1.52
C VAL A 213 0.45 -17.13 1.47
N THR A 214 0.44 -15.85 1.06
CA THR A 214 -0.79 -15.05 0.93
C THR A 214 -1.38 -15.26 -0.46
N ARG A 215 -2.31 -16.23 -0.59
CA ARG A 215 -2.87 -16.70 -1.89
C ARG A 215 -3.35 -15.57 -2.79
N GLN A 216 -4.10 -14.62 -2.24
CA GLN A 216 -4.65 -13.50 -2.99
C GLN A 216 -3.52 -12.62 -3.58
N VAL A 217 -2.51 -12.29 -2.80
CA VAL A 217 -1.40 -11.44 -3.27
C VAL A 217 -0.57 -12.17 -4.32
N ILE A 218 -0.33 -13.49 -4.14
CA ILE A 218 0.36 -14.32 -5.13
C ILE A 218 -0.44 -14.32 -6.44
N GLY A 219 -1.75 -14.62 -6.38
CA GLY A 219 -2.62 -14.65 -7.56
C GLY A 219 -2.70 -13.31 -8.29
N VAL A 220 -2.88 -12.20 -7.56
CA VAL A 220 -2.90 -10.85 -8.13
C VAL A 220 -1.57 -10.48 -8.75
N SER A 221 -0.44 -10.81 -8.10
CA SER A 221 0.89 -10.52 -8.62
C SER A 221 1.19 -11.30 -9.89
N LEU A 222 0.84 -12.59 -9.94
CA LEU A 222 0.96 -13.43 -11.13
C LEU A 222 0.11 -12.92 -12.29
N LEU A 223 -1.18 -12.63 -12.01
CA LEU A 223 -2.11 -12.12 -13.01
C LEU A 223 -1.59 -10.81 -13.62
N LEU A 224 -1.25 -9.83 -12.80
CA LEU A 224 -0.87 -8.51 -13.29
C LEU A 224 0.55 -8.47 -13.85
N GLY A 225 1.49 -9.22 -13.28
CA GLY A 225 2.82 -9.42 -13.85
C GLY A 225 2.73 -10.10 -15.22
N GLY A 226 1.91 -11.16 -15.32
CA GLY A 226 1.62 -11.86 -16.57
C GLY A 226 0.97 -10.96 -17.63
N LEU A 227 -0.04 -10.17 -17.25
CA LEU A 227 -0.70 -9.20 -18.15
C LEU A 227 0.26 -8.11 -18.64
N LEU A 228 1.15 -7.63 -17.77
CA LEU A 228 2.17 -6.65 -18.14
C LEU A 228 3.12 -7.21 -19.21
N ILE A 229 3.56 -8.46 -19.06
CA ILE A 229 4.39 -9.19 -20.03
C ILE A 229 3.58 -9.43 -21.31
N PHE A 230 2.39 -10.02 -21.19
CA PHE A 230 1.52 -10.38 -22.30
C PHE A 230 1.24 -9.21 -23.24
N ARG A 231 0.99 -8.02 -22.69
CA ARG A 231 0.71 -6.82 -23.48
C ARG A 231 1.87 -6.41 -24.40
N ARG A 232 3.11 -6.81 -24.07
CA ARG A 232 4.33 -6.47 -24.82
C ARG A 232 4.78 -7.53 -25.82
N LEU A 233 4.16 -8.71 -25.79
CA LEU A 233 4.50 -9.81 -26.68
C LEU A 233 3.88 -9.60 -28.07
N SER A 234 4.58 -10.08 -29.11
CA SER A 234 4.00 -10.26 -30.45
C SER A 234 2.93 -11.35 -30.44
N LEU A 235 2.06 -11.40 -31.45
CA LEU A 235 0.93 -12.34 -31.50
C LEU A 235 1.37 -13.79 -31.31
N CYS A 236 2.38 -14.26 -32.04
CA CYS A 236 2.91 -15.62 -31.90
C CYS A 236 3.41 -15.92 -30.48
N LYS A 237 4.15 -14.96 -29.87
CA LYS A 237 4.61 -15.10 -28.49
C LYS A 237 3.47 -15.08 -27.47
N LYS A 238 2.36 -14.37 -27.73
CA LYS A 238 1.15 -14.41 -26.91
C LYS A 238 0.52 -15.79 -26.89
N ILE A 239 0.40 -16.43 -28.07
CA ILE A 239 -0.15 -17.80 -28.18
C ILE A 239 0.72 -18.78 -27.40
N ILE A 240 2.05 -18.73 -27.62
CA ILE A 240 2.99 -19.59 -26.89
C ILE A 240 2.92 -19.37 -25.38
N PHE A 241 2.92 -18.11 -24.94
CA PHE A 241 2.83 -17.75 -23.53
C PHE A 241 1.51 -18.22 -22.90
N SER A 242 0.39 -18.07 -23.60
CA SER A 242 -0.92 -18.58 -23.16
C SER A 242 -0.91 -20.11 -23.05
N GLY A 243 -0.34 -20.79 -24.03
CA GLY A 243 -0.20 -22.25 -24.00
C GLY A 243 0.64 -22.73 -22.81
N ILE A 244 1.80 -22.10 -22.58
CA ILE A 244 2.65 -22.41 -21.41
C ILE A 244 1.90 -22.15 -20.11
N LEU A 245 1.13 -21.07 -20.01
CA LEU A 245 0.38 -20.71 -18.81
C LEU A 245 -0.73 -21.73 -18.53
N VAL A 246 -1.49 -22.13 -19.56
CA VAL A 246 -2.52 -23.17 -19.46
C VAL A 246 -1.88 -24.50 -19.09
N PHE A 247 -0.82 -24.91 -19.77
CA PHE A 247 -0.08 -26.14 -19.45
C PHE A 247 0.45 -26.15 -18.01
N SER A 248 1.06 -25.03 -17.59
CA SER A 248 1.55 -24.89 -16.22
C SER A 248 0.42 -25.01 -15.20
N PHE A 249 -0.73 -24.38 -15.47
CA PHE A 249 -1.87 -24.40 -14.56
C PHE A 249 -2.49 -25.81 -14.42
N PHE A 250 -2.65 -26.53 -15.52
CA PHE A 250 -3.33 -27.84 -15.52
C PHE A 250 -2.38 -29.03 -15.28
N VAL A 251 -1.10 -28.91 -15.61
CA VAL A 251 -0.16 -30.04 -15.56
C VAL A 251 0.89 -29.87 -14.47
N ILE A 252 1.52 -28.70 -14.36
CA ILE A 252 2.64 -28.49 -13.44
C ILE A 252 2.16 -28.15 -12.03
N LEU A 253 1.28 -27.15 -11.90
CA LEU A 253 0.83 -26.68 -10.59
C LEU A 253 0.18 -27.78 -9.73
N PRO A 254 -0.69 -28.67 -10.26
CA PRO A 254 -1.27 -29.74 -9.46
C PRO A 254 -0.26 -30.75 -8.92
N ARG A 255 0.95 -30.83 -9.49
CA ARG A 255 2.01 -31.74 -9.04
C ARG A 255 2.92 -31.14 -7.97
N ILE A 256 2.83 -29.84 -7.73
CA ILE A 256 3.63 -29.15 -6.71
C ILE A 256 2.95 -29.32 -5.35
N SER A 257 3.66 -29.91 -4.38
CA SER A 257 3.13 -30.17 -3.03
C SER A 257 2.57 -28.92 -2.32
N LEU A 258 3.21 -27.77 -2.53
CA LEU A 258 2.72 -26.50 -2.02
C LEU A 258 1.35 -26.11 -2.63
N PHE A 259 1.17 -26.32 -3.94
CA PHE A 259 -0.09 -26.04 -4.63
C PHE A 259 -1.18 -27.03 -4.23
N GLN A 260 -0.84 -28.30 -4.08
CA GLN A 260 -1.77 -29.32 -3.55
C GLN A 260 -2.28 -28.95 -2.16
N LYS A 261 -1.38 -28.56 -1.25
CA LYS A 261 -1.76 -28.07 0.08
C LYS A 261 -2.62 -26.80 0.02
N LEU A 262 -2.34 -25.89 -0.90
CA LEU A 262 -3.14 -24.67 -1.09
C LEU A 262 -4.54 -24.98 -1.67
N THR A 263 -4.64 -25.95 -2.58
CA THR A 263 -5.92 -26.37 -3.17
C THR A 263 -6.74 -27.22 -2.21
N SER A 264 -6.14 -28.22 -1.52
CA SER A 264 -6.85 -29.02 -0.51
C SER A 264 -7.42 -28.14 0.59
N ALA A 265 -6.61 -27.24 1.15
CA ALA A 265 -7.09 -26.29 2.15
C ALA A 265 -8.19 -25.33 1.62
N THR A 266 -8.23 -25.07 0.29
CA THR A 266 -9.34 -24.31 -0.32
C THR A 266 -10.57 -25.18 -0.48
N THR A 267 -10.40 -26.43 -0.95
CA THR A 267 -11.49 -27.39 -1.13
C THR A 267 -12.11 -27.76 0.22
N GLU A 268 -11.32 -27.96 1.25
CA GLU A 268 -11.79 -28.18 2.62
C GLU A 268 -12.57 -26.98 3.16
N GLN A 269 -12.11 -25.75 2.92
CA GLN A 269 -12.88 -24.55 3.25
C GLN A 269 -14.20 -24.48 2.51
N VAL A 270 -14.23 -24.80 1.21
CA VAL A 270 -15.45 -24.83 0.41
C VAL A 270 -16.39 -25.95 0.87
N SER A 271 -15.88 -27.13 1.14
CA SER A 271 -16.70 -28.28 1.60
C SER A 271 -17.18 -28.12 3.04
N ALA A 272 -16.37 -27.55 3.93
CA ALA A 272 -16.80 -27.20 5.28
C ALA A 272 -17.90 -26.11 5.28
N ASN A 273 -17.89 -25.23 4.28
CA ASN A 273 -18.86 -24.15 4.12
C ASN A 273 -20.18 -24.60 3.50
N THR A 274 -20.33 -25.83 3.00
CA THR A 274 -21.64 -26.36 2.56
C THR A 274 -22.64 -26.48 3.72
N HIS A 275 -22.16 -26.48 4.97
CA HIS A 275 -23.02 -26.54 6.17
C HIS A 275 -22.87 -25.30 7.11
N LYS A 276 -21.89 -24.42 6.90
CA LYS A 276 -21.73 -23.16 7.66
C LYS A 276 -21.36 -22.05 6.69
N ALA A 277 -22.05 -20.91 6.79
CA ALA A 277 -21.72 -19.74 5.96
C ALA A 277 -20.23 -19.35 6.15
N ASP A 278 -19.54 -19.06 5.04
CA ASP A 278 -18.14 -18.59 5.10
C ASP A 278 -18.05 -17.39 6.03
N ILE A 279 -17.14 -17.44 7.01
CA ILE A 279 -16.94 -16.39 8.00
C ILE A 279 -16.76 -15.01 7.35
N ARG A 280 -16.18 -14.94 6.14
CA ARG A 280 -16.03 -13.68 5.41
C ARG A 280 -17.36 -13.15 4.90
N VAL A 281 -18.27 -14.01 4.47
CA VAL A 281 -19.63 -13.62 4.06
C VAL A 281 -20.38 -13.11 5.27
N VAL A 282 -20.32 -13.82 6.41
CA VAL A 282 -20.90 -13.36 7.67
C VAL A 282 -20.31 -12.04 8.12
N ALA A 283 -18.97 -11.91 8.05
CA ALA A 283 -18.26 -10.68 8.38
C ALA A 283 -18.66 -9.52 7.44
N PHE A 284 -18.82 -9.79 6.14
CA PHE A 284 -19.30 -8.79 5.19
C PHE A 284 -20.70 -8.27 5.58
N TYR A 285 -21.65 -9.17 5.81
CA TYR A 285 -23.00 -8.78 6.25
C TYR A 285 -22.96 -8.03 7.56
N TYR A 286 -22.23 -8.51 8.55
CA TYR A 286 -22.12 -7.83 9.83
C TYR A 286 -21.51 -6.43 9.70
N LEU A 287 -20.40 -6.28 8.97
CA LEU A 287 -19.71 -5.01 8.85
C LEU A 287 -20.45 -4.00 7.96
N THR A 288 -21.27 -4.48 7.00
CA THR A 288 -21.95 -3.58 6.05
C THR A 288 -23.43 -3.36 6.40
N LEU A 289 -24.13 -4.37 6.92
CA LEU A 289 -25.57 -4.35 7.11
C LEU A 289 -26.00 -4.28 8.60
N ALA A 290 -25.06 -4.30 9.55
CA ALA A 290 -25.40 -4.13 10.94
C ALA A 290 -26.22 -2.85 11.16
N PRO A 291 -27.30 -2.89 11.97
CA PRO A 291 -28.18 -1.74 12.20
C PRO A 291 -27.38 -0.56 12.77
N ARG A 292 -27.49 0.58 12.15
CA ARG A 292 -26.77 1.80 12.49
C ARG A 292 -27.64 3.01 12.26
N ASN A 293 -27.38 4.06 13.00
CA ASN A 293 -27.99 5.34 12.69
C ASN A 293 -27.34 5.95 11.41
N ILE A 294 -28.00 6.93 10.83
CA ILE A 294 -27.56 7.56 9.57
C ILE A 294 -26.14 8.17 9.67
N ASN A 295 -25.76 8.70 10.82
CA ASN A 295 -24.44 9.29 11.03
C ASN A 295 -23.36 8.21 10.99
N GLN A 296 -23.61 7.03 11.57
CA GLN A 296 -22.70 5.88 11.53
C GLN A 296 -22.58 5.28 10.13
N VAL A 297 -23.66 5.27 9.33
CA VAL A 297 -23.64 4.86 7.94
C VAL A 297 -22.79 5.83 7.11
N LEU A 298 -22.94 7.14 7.31
CA LEU A 298 -22.25 8.16 6.52
C LEU A 298 -20.79 8.30 6.92
N PHE A 299 -20.47 8.32 8.23
CA PHE A 299 -19.15 8.64 8.76
C PHE A 299 -18.47 7.49 9.52
N GLY A 300 -19.12 6.32 9.65
CA GLY A 300 -18.55 5.12 10.27
C GLY A 300 -18.70 5.07 11.79
N MET A 301 -18.25 3.95 12.34
CA MET A 301 -18.27 3.61 13.78
C MET A 301 -17.00 4.07 14.51
N GLY A 302 -15.99 4.54 13.77
CA GLY A 302 -14.65 4.79 14.27
C GLY A 302 -13.83 3.51 14.46
N ILE A 303 -12.54 3.68 14.69
CA ILE A 303 -11.61 2.58 14.92
C ILE A 303 -11.66 2.19 16.40
N PRO A 304 -12.02 0.92 16.75
CA PRO A 304 -12.02 0.46 18.13
C PRO A 304 -10.59 0.45 18.70
N ALA A 305 -10.41 1.06 19.85
CA ALA A 305 -9.13 1.13 20.54
C ALA A 305 -9.01 0.00 21.57
N PHE A 306 -8.47 -1.12 21.16
CA PHE A 306 -8.29 -2.31 21.96
C PHE A 306 -7.51 -2.04 23.25
N GLY A 307 -7.98 -2.56 24.38
CA GLY A 307 -7.37 -2.36 25.69
C GLY A 307 -7.47 -0.94 26.27
N LYS A 308 -8.06 0.03 25.52
CA LYS A 308 -8.09 1.46 25.91
C LYS A 308 -9.48 2.08 25.96
N SER A 309 -10.51 1.37 25.51
CA SER A 309 -11.88 1.84 25.51
C SER A 309 -12.86 0.67 25.68
N LYS A 310 -14.06 0.98 26.20
CA LYS A 310 -15.16 0.01 26.32
C LYS A 310 -15.54 -0.56 24.94
N TYR A 311 -15.66 0.30 23.94
CA TYR A 311 -15.91 -0.09 22.55
C TYR A 311 -14.82 -1.03 22.02
N GLY A 312 -13.54 -0.69 22.22
CA GLY A 312 -12.43 -1.52 21.79
C GLY A 312 -12.44 -2.90 22.41
N ASN A 313 -12.67 -2.98 23.74
CA ASN A 313 -12.73 -4.26 24.46
C ASN A 313 -13.93 -5.10 24.05
N SER A 314 -15.10 -4.48 23.85
CA SER A 314 -16.31 -5.19 23.40
C SER A 314 -16.14 -5.74 21.98
N PHE A 315 -15.49 -4.98 21.09
CA PHE A 315 -15.22 -5.43 19.71
C PHE A 315 -14.15 -6.53 19.68
N ASP A 316 -13.12 -6.46 20.53
CA ASP A 316 -12.11 -7.50 20.67
C ASP A 316 -12.73 -8.83 21.14
N TYR A 317 -13.53 -8.77 22.20
CA TYR A 317 -14.29 -9.93 22.71
C TYR A 317 -15.20 -10.53 21.61
N PHE A 318 -15.96 -9.69 20.91
CA PHE A 318 -16.78 -10.12 19.79
C PHE A 318 -15.94 -10.81 18.70
N SER A 319 -14.80 -10.23 18.33
CA SER A 319 -13.91 -10.79 17.30
C SER A 319 -13.34 -12.15 17.72
N GLN A 320 -12.99 -12.32 19.00
CA GLN A 320 -12.46 -13.59 19.53
C GLN A 320 -13.51 -14.70 19.50
N ILE A 321 -14.78 -14.39 19.82
CA ILE A 321 -15.86 -15.39 19.83
C ILE A 321 -16.33 -15.74 18.43
N THR A 322 -16.48 -14.73 17.55
CA THR A 322 -17.10 -14.92 16.23
C THR A 322 -16.08 -15.22 15.13
N GLY A 323 -14.80 -14.93 15.34
CA GLY A 323 -13.77 -14.97 14.31
C GLY A 323 -13.89 -13.84 13.27
N ILE A 324 -14.75 -12.84 13.51
CA ILE A 324 -14.95 -11.71 12.59
C ILE A 324 -13.94 -10.62 12.91
N TYR A 325 -12.98 -10.42 12.01
CA TYR A 325 -12.01 -9.34 12.09
C TYR A 325 -12.26 -8.34 10.97
N ARG A 326 -12.34 -7.05 11.29
CA ARG A 326 -12.52 -5.96 10.31
C ARG A 326 -11.37 -5.90 9.30
N GLU A 327 -10.19 -6.36 9.71
CA GLU A 327 -8.98 -6.41 8.91
C GLU A 327 -9.04 -7.42 7.77
N ASP A 328 -9.91 -8.41 7.86
CA ASP A 328 -10.03 -9.47 6.85
C ASP A 328 -10.83 -9.04 5.61
N LEU A 329 -11.54 -7.91 5.68
CA LEU A 329 -12.38 -7.38 4.60
C LEU A 329 -12.06 -5.90 4.32
N GLY A 330 -11.11 -5.64 3.45
CA GLY A 330 -10.55 -4.30 3.22
C GLY A 330 -11.59 -3.19 3.03
N TYR A 331 -12.49 -3.32 2.04
CA TYR A 331 -13.51 -2.29 1.79
C TYR A 331 -14.60 -2.25 2.86
N SER A 332 -15.08 -3.40 3.32
CA SER A 332 -16.13 -3.48 4.34
C SER A 332 -15.61 -3.02 5.70
N GLY A 333 -14.38 -3.39 6.06
CA GLY A 333 -13.73 -2.90 7.27
C GLY A 333 -13.52 -1.39 7.23
N PHE A 334 -13.08 -0.86 6.08
CA PHE A 334 -12.91 0.59 5.88
C PHE A 334 -14.26 1.33 5.97
N TYR A 335 -15.31 0.78 5.35
CA TYR A 335 -16.67 1.31 5.47
C TYR A 335 -17.15 1.30 6.91
N TYR A 336 -16.96 0.19 7.62
CA TYR A 336 -17.34 0.07 9.02
C TYR A 336 -16.66 1.16 9.87
N ASN A 337 -15.36 1.36 9.67
CA ASN A 337 -14.59 2.32 10.44
C ASN A 337 -14.90 3.77 10.08
N HIS A 338 -15.00 4.11 8.79
CA HIS A 338 -15.01 5.50 8.30
C HIS A 338 -16.24 5.92 7.51
N GLY A 339 -17.19 4.99 7.30
CA GLY A 339 -18.48 5.24 6.65
C GLY A 339 -18.43 5.30 5.12
N LEU A 340 -19.63 5.49 4.57
CA LEU A 340 -19.88 5.45 3.12
C LEU A 340 -19.16 6.57 2.39
N ILE A 341 -19.14 7.79 2.95
CA ILE A 341 -18.53 8.96 2.29
C ILE A 341 -17.03 8.73 2.10
N ALA A 342 -16.32 8.27 3.16
CA ALA A 342 -14.89 7.98 3.07
C ALA A 342 -14.60 6.86 2.07
N LEU A 343 -15.40 5.78 2.07
CA LEU A 343 -15.26 4.68 1.13
C LEU A 343 -15.41 5.13 -0.32
N LEU A 344 -16.45 5.92 -0.63
CA LEU A 344 -16.68 6.45 -1.98
C LEU A 344 -15.54 7.36 -2.43
N LEU A 345 -14.99 8.20 -1.53
CA LEU A 345 -13.85 9.05 -1.83
C LEU A 345 -12.58 8.23 -2.12
N VAL A 346 -12.33 7.15 -1.38
CA VAL A 346 -11.19 6.26 -1.64
C VAL A 346 -11.36 5.51 -2.96
N ILE A 347 -12.54 4.98 -3.25
CA ILE A 347 -12.84 4.32 -4.53
C ILE A 347 -12.68 5.33 -5.68
N PHE A 348 -13.19 6.54 -5.53
CA PHE A 348 -13.02 7.61 -6.53
C PHE A 348 -11.54 7.94 -6.76
N LEU A 349 -10.74 8.01 -5.68
CA LEU A 349 -9.30 8.24 -5.76
C LEU A 349 -8.60 7.12 -6.56
N MET A 350 -8.95 5.87 -6.30
CA MET A 350 -8.42 4.70 -7.00
C MET A 350 -8.79 4.72 -8.49
N ILE A 351 -10.07 4.88 -8.82
CA ILE A 351 -10.56 4.88 -10.21
C ILE A 351 -9.96 6.07 -10.98
N SER A 352 -9.99 7.26 -10.40
CA SER A 352 -9.45 8.47 -11.06
C SER A 352 -7.94 8.34 -11.34
N SER A 353 -7.19 7.64 -10.50
CA SER A 353 -5.76 7.38 -10.74
C SER A 353 -5.52 6.48 -11.95
N LEU A 354 -6.41 5.52 -12.21
CA LEU A 354 -6.36 4.62 -13.36
C LEU A 354 -6.70 5.33 -14.69
N MET A 355 -7.51 6.40 -14.63
CA MET A 355 -7.89 7.17 -15.82
C MET A 355 -6.76 8.09 -16.31
N ILE A 356 -5.74 8.38 -15.50
CA ILE A 356 -4.61 9.21 -15.92
C ILE A 356 -3.72 8.42 -16.87
N PRO A 357 -3.48 8.93 -18.09
CA PRO A 357 -2.57 8.29 -19.02
C PRO A 357 -1.13 8.40 -18.52
N VAL A 358 -0.47 7.27 -18.31
CA VAL A 358 0.94 7.19 -17.95
C VAL A 358 1.76 6.63 -19.12
N PRO A 359 3.03 7.05 -19.29
CA PRO A 359 3.90 6.56 -20.34
C PRO A 359 4.28 5.10 -20.13
N LYS A 360 4.82 4.48 -21.17
CA LYS A 360 5.18 3.06 -21.16
C LYS A 360 6.10 2.68 -20.01
N HIS A 361 7.09 3.50 -19.66
CA HIS A 361 8.06 3.25 -18.60
C HIS A 361 7.47 3.37 -17.17
N LEU A 362 6.29 3.97 -17.01
CA LEU A 362 5.57 4.09 -15.72
C LEU A 362 4.30 3.24 -15.68
N GLN A 363 4.06 2.35 -16.64
CA GLN A 363 2.85 1.53 -16.66
C GLN A 363 2.70 0.65 -15.42
N TYR A 364 3.78 0.24 -14.80
CA TYR A 364 3.75 -0.52 -13.55
C TYR A 364 2.92 0.17 -12.45
N LEU A 365 2.84 1.51 -12.43
CA LEU A 365 2.01 2.25 -11.48
C LEU A 365 0.52 1.96 -11.68
N ARG A 366 0.05 1.90 -12.93
CA ARG A 366 -1.36 1.54 -13.21
C ARG A 366 -1.66 0.10 -12.83
N TYR A 367 -0.77 -0.83 -13.15
CA TYR A 367 -0.91 -2.24 -12.75
C TYR A 367 -0.87 -2.38 -11.24
N PHE A 368 -0.04 -1.61 -10.55
CA PHE A 368 -0.03 -1.58 -9.09
C PHE A 368 -1.34 -1.03 -8.51
N MET A 369 -1.92 0.02 -9.10
CA MET A 369 -3.24 0.51 -8.66
C MET A 369 -4.33 -0.57 -8.79
N VAL A 370 -4.33 -1.32 -9.90
CA VAL A 370 -5.23 -2.47 -10.07
C VAL A 370 -4.92 -3.55 -9.03
N ALA A 371 -3.63 -3.86 -8.78
CA ALA A 371 -3.24 -4.80 -7.74
C ALA A 371 -3.78 -4.39 -6.37
N TYR A 372 -3.61 -3.13 -6.02
CA TYR A 372 -4.08 -2.59 -4.75
C TYR A 372 -5.60 -2.72 -4.59
N ILE A 373 -6.37 -2.39 -5.65
CA ILE A 373 -7.82 -2.58 -5.66
C ILE A 373 -8.19 -4.05 -5.41
N LEU A 374 -7.58 -4.97 -6.15
CA LEU A 374 -7.89 -6.40 -6.06
C LEU A 374 -7.48 -7.00 -4.71
N MET A 375 -6.32 -6.61 -4.17
CA MET A 375 -5.85 -7.11 -2.87
C MET A 375 -6.75 -6.69 -1.71
N ASN A 376 -7.45 -5.56 -1.83
CA ASN A 376 -8.34 -5.06 -0.76
C ASN A 376 -9.80 -5.53 -0.88
N ILE A 377 -10.16 -6.41 -1.85
CA ILE A 377 -11.52 -6.96 -1.96
C ILE A 377 -11.81 -7.96 -0.83
N ALA A 378 -10.95 -8.93 -0.63
CA ALA A 378 -11.20 -10.09 0.23
C ALA A 378 -10.17 -10.25 1.36
N SER A 379 -9.19 -9.40 1.46
CA SER A 379 -8.21 -9.35 2.55
C SER A 379 -7.47 -8.03 2.52
N GLY A 380 -6.91 -7.64 3.64
CA GLY A 380 -6.10 -6.44 3.74
C GLY A 380 -6.82 -5.26 4.40
N GLN A 381 -6.02 -4.42 5.01
CA GLN A 381 -6.48 -3.15 5.58
C GLN A 381 -6.13 -2.03 4.62
N ILE A 382 -7.13 -1.37 4.04
CA ILE A 382 -6.90 -0.16 3.23
C ILE A 382 -6.12 0.89 4.06
N GLU A 383 -6.40 0.96 5.35
CA GLU A 383 -5.85 1.93 6.28
C GLU A 383 -4.56 1.48 6.98
N GLY A 384 -4.13 0.23 6.81
CA GLY A 384 -2.84 -0.21 7.34
C GLY A 384 -1.69 0.61 6.77
N ASN A 385 -0.82 1.18 7.63
CA ASN A 385 0.27 2.05 7.18
C ASN A 385 1.20 1.38 6.17
N ASP A 386 1.44 0.09 6.29
CA ASP A 386 2.22 -0.72 5.36
C ASP A 386 1.55 -0.91 4.00
N ASN A 387 0.22 -0.78 3.92
CA ASN A 387 -0.57 -0.87 2.70
C ASN A 387 -0.84 0.50 2.08
N ILE A 388 -1.22 1.49 2.89
CA ILE A 388 -1.63 2.81 2.40
C ILE A 388 -0.45 3.63 1.87
N ILE A 389 0.73 3.56 2.50
CA ILE A 389 1.87 4.37 2.09
C ILE A 389 2.38 3.99 0.69
N PRO A 390 2.53 2.70 0.29
CA PRO A 390 2.84 2.34 -1.10
C PRO A 390 1.80 2.84 -2.11
N PHE A 391 0.51 2.77 -1.76
CA PHE A 391 -0.56 3.31 -2.58
C PHE A 391 -0.44 4.82 -2.79
N ILE A 392 -0.28 5.57 -1.70
CA ILE A 392 -0.08 7.02 -1.72
C ILE A 392 1.18 7.40 -2.49
N TYR A 393 2.22 6.60 -2.36
CA TYR A 393 3.48 6.81 -3.08
C TYR A 393 3.31 6.65 -4.59
N ALA A 394 2.62 5.60 -5.03
CA ALA A 394 2.31 5.40 -6.44
C ALA A 394 1.38 6.51 -6.98
N LEU A 395 0.38 6.93 -6.19
CA LEU A 395 -0.50 8.06 -6.52
C LEU A 395 0.28 9.37 -6.70
N TYR A 396 1.24 9.62 -5.81
CA TYR A 396 2.14 10.76 -5.93
C TYR A 396 2.94 10.72 -7.24
N MET A 397 3.51 9.56 -7.60
CA MET A 397 4.30 9.43 -8.84
C MET A 397 3.46 9.68 -10.09
N ILE A 398 2.22 9.20 -10.13
CA ILE A 398 1.27 9.49 -11.22
C ILE A 398 1.00 10.99 -11.33
N ASN A 399 0.78 11.67 -10.20
CA ASN A 399 0.56 13.11 -10.16
C ASN A 399 1.81 13.90 -10.56
N ALA A 400 3.00 13.52 -10.08
CA ALA A 400 4.28 14.17 -10.41
C ALA A 400 4.56 14.11 -11.92
N PHE A 401 4.36 12.96 -12.55
CA PHE A 401 4.47 12.81 -13.99
C PHE A 401 3.52 13.75 -14.74
N ARG A 402 2.28 13.86 -14.32
CA ARG A 402 1.31 14.75 -14.92
C ARG A 402 1.76 16.22 -14.83
N GLN A 403 2.32 16.63 -13.69
CA GLN A 403 2.81 17.99 -13.50
C GLN A 403 4.01 18.29 -14.39
N GLU A 404 4.98 17.39 -14.52
CA GLU A 404 6.12 17.54 -15.43
C GLU A 404 5.67 17.74 -16.89
N LYS A 405 4.66 16.98 -17.34
CA LYS A 405 4.08 17.10 -18.68
C LYS A 405 3.43 18.46 -18.94
N PHE A 406 2.77 19.06 -17.92
CA PHE A 406 2.17 20.38 -18.05
C PHE A 406 3.20 21.51 -18.08
N GLN A 407 4.34 21.35 -17.40
CA GLN A 407 5.41 22.36 -17.39
C GLN A 407 6.19 22.42 -18.72
N LEU A 408 6.28 21.31 -19.45
CA LEU A 408 6.96 21.25 -20.75
C LEU A 408 6.14 21.86 -21.92
N LYS A 409 4.80 21.92 -21.81
CA LYS A 409 3.93 22.47 -22.87
C LYS A 409 4.05 23.99 -23.11
N PRO A 410 4.28 24.87 -22.13
CA PRO A 410 4.39 26.31 -22.41
C PRO A 410 5.67 26.72 -23.17
N SER A 411 6.77 25.99 -22.99
CA SER A 411 8.05 26.34 -23.62
C SER A 411 8.11 26.08 -25.13
N LEU A 412 7.21 25.25 -25.67
CA LEU A 412 7.11 24.96 -27.09
C LEU A 412 6.25 25.99 -27.86
N LYS A 413 5.31 26.67 -27.17
CA LYS A 413 4.47 27.73 -27.80
C LYS A 413 5.17 29.09 -27.88
N SER A 414 6.24 29.34 -27.14
CA SER A 414 7.00 30.59 -27.19
C SER A 414 8.13 30.59 -28.20
N LYS A 415 8.38 29.47 -28.93
CA LYS A 415 9.41 29.37 -29.95
C LYS A 415 8.86 29.43 -31.39
N THR A 416 7.56 29.66 -31.54
CA THR A 416 6.87 29.78 -32.86
C THR A 416 6.16 31.13 -33.01
N LEU A 417 6.62 32.16 -32.33
CA LEU A 417 6.38 33.59 -32.57
C LEU A 417 7.78 34.24 -32.70
#